data_235d7109f01c4d7145ade414b1b8eee5
#
_entry.id   235d7109f01c4d7145ade414b1b8eee5
#
_cell.length_a   1.000
_cell.length_b   1.000
_cell.length_c   1.000
_cell.angle_alpha   90.00
_cell.angle_beta   90.00
_cell.angle_gamma   90.00
#
_symmetry.space_group_name_H-M   'P 1'
#
loop_
_entity.id
_entity.type
_entity.pdbx_description
1 polymer ?
#
loop_
_entity_poly.entity_id
_entity_poly.type
_entity_poly.pdbx_seq_one_letter_code
_entity_poly.pdbx_strand_id
1 'polypeptide(L)'
;WKLIMTDGEGKLHLPTGSVGFRWEEEPTGNWNLQLKNAVTKEGFDPLLTLLGNDDQKVMVSFSDFTDTFSIDMSKSTGESQSAVEILREVPARRIKTTDGKELLVTTAFDLLMAQAGVSRGLGGDYPVDYDDPKPYTPAWQEAQTGVSRDLAIQVGREFADNAEKTKGK
;
A
#
# COMPACT_ATOMS: atom_id res chain seq x y z
N TRP A 1 13.22 -7.62 11.08
CA TRP A 1 12.58 -7.42 9.78
C TRP A 1 13.65 -7.01 8.77
N LYS A 2 13.64 -7.62 7.58
CA LYS A 2 14.51 -7.24 6.47
C LYS A 2 13.62 -6.82 5.30
N LEU A 3 13.95 -5.67 4.72
CA LEU A 3 13.28 -5.22 3.50
C LEU A 3 13.90 -5.96 2.31
N ILE A 4 13.07 -6.57 1.49
CA ILE A 4 13.45 -7.19 0.21
C ILE A 4 12.66 -6.47 -0.87
N MET A 5 13.32 -6.12 -1.96
CA MET A 5 12.71 -5.48 -3.12
C MET A 5 12.91 -6.36 -4.35
N THR A 6 12.01 -6.27 -5.31
CA THR A 6 12.15 -6.91 -6.61
C THR A 6 12.29 -5.87 -7.71
N ASP A 7 13.07 -6.16 -8.74
CA ASP A 7 13.16 -5.35 -9.95
C ASP A 7 12.19 -5.82 -11.05
N GLY A 8 12.20 -5.15 -12.20
CA GLY A 8 11.36 -5.49 -13.35
C GLY A 8 11.63 -6.88 -13.95
N GLU A 9 12.81 -7.43 -13.72
CA GLU A 9 13.19 -8.79 -14.15
C GLU A 9 12.79 -9.86 -13.13
N GLY A 10 12.30 -9.43 -11.96
CA GLY A 10 11.89 -10.33 -10.87
C GLY A 10 13.03 -10.79 -9.97
N LYS A 11 14.20 -10.18 -10.10
CA LYS A 11 15.34 -10.45 -9.23
C LYS A 11 15.11 -9.80 -7.86
N LEU A 12 15.43 -10.53 -6.81
CA LEU A 12 15.30 -10.05 -5.44
C LEU A 12 16.56 -9.31 -5.00
N HIS A 13 16.37 -8.15 -4.39
CA HIS A 13 17.43 -7.30 -3.89
C HIS A 13 17.26 -7.01 -2.40
N LEU A 14 18.37 -6.99 -1.71
CA LEU A 14 18.46 -6.46 -0.35
C LEU A 14 19.02 -5.03 -0.44
N PRO A 15 18.20 -3.99 -0.21
CA PRO A 15 18.65 -2.61 -0.35
C PRO A 15 19.68 -2.25 0.72
N THR A 16 20.66 -1.42 0.34
CA THR A 16 21.60 -0.79 1.30
C THR A 16 20.97 0.45 1.92
N GLY A 17 21.14 0.57 3.20
CA GLY A 17 20.92 1.81 3.92
C GLY A 17 19.48 2.29 4.01
N SER A 18 19.29 3.29 4.82
CA SER A 18 18.07 4.04 4.94
C SER A 18 18.05 5.21 3.96
N VAL A 19 16.86 5.79 3.77
CA VAL A 19 16.65 6.97 2.93
C VAL A 19 17.60 8.13 3.30
N GLY A 20 18.02 8.26 4.57
CA GLY A 20 18.86 9.36 5.04
C GLY A 20 20.21 9.51 4.38
N PHE A 21 20.86 8.41 4.03
CA PHE A 21 22.18 8.45 3.40
C PHE A 21 22.19 9.01 1.97
N ARG A 22 21.05 9.13 1.35
CA ARG A 22 20.94 9.57 -0.05
C ARG A 22 20.97 11.07 -0.21
N TRP A 23 20.67 11.81 0.84
CA TRP A 23 20.61 13.26 0.80
C TRP A 23 21.98 13.92 0.64
N GLU A 24 23.03 13.23 1.09
CA GLU A 24 24.40 13.73 1.06
C GLU A 24 25.14 13.38 -0.22
N GLU A 25 24.74 12.32 -0.92
CA GLU A 25 25.46 11.75 -2.06
C GLU A 25 24.91 12.18 -3.42
N GLU A 26 23.70 12.77 -3.48
CA GLU A 26 23.04 13.00 -4.76
C GLU A 26 22.80 14.47 -5.07
N PRO A 27 22.94 14.84 -6.36
CA PRO A 27 22.62 16.18 -6.82
C PRO A 27 21.18 16.54 -6.51
N THR A 28 20.97 17.78 -6.14
CA THR A 28 19.64 18.34 -5.87
C THR A 28 18.70 18.06 -7.05
N GLY A 29 17.64 17.30 -6.83
CA GLY A 29 16.66 16.96 -7.86
C GLY A 29 16.51 15.48 -8.20
N ASN A 30 17.46 14.64 -7.79
CA ASN A 30 17.46 13.19 -8.04
C ASN A 30 17.29 12.39 -6.74
N TRP A 31 16.37 12.78 -5.88
CA TRP A 31 16.18 12.09 -4.61
C TRP A 31 15.55 10.69 -4.75
N ASN A 32 14.89 10.39 -5.87
CA ASN A 32 14.36 9.06 -6.22
C ASN A 32 15.42 8.11 -6.74
N LEU A 33 16.32 7.83 -5.98
CA LEU A 33 17.62 7.33 -6.29
C LEU A 33 17.68 5.88 -6.62
N GLN A 34 18.67 5.56 -7.43
CA GLN A 34 19.14 4.21 -7.60
C GLN A 34 19.45 3.60 -6.24
N LEU A 35 18.61 2.66 -5.85
CA LEU A 35 18.90 1.80 -4.72
C LEU A 35 20.05 0.87 -5.10
N LYS A 36 20.95 0.62 -4.15
CA LYS A 36 22.05 -0.32 -4.34
C LYS A 36 21.79 -1.61 -3.57
N ASN A 37 22.08 -2.72 -4.19
CA ASN A 37 22.06 -4.01 -3.52
C ASN A 37 23.16 -4.07 -2.44
N ALA A 38 22.82 -4.52 -1.24
CA ALA A 38 23.74 -4.56 -0.11
C ALA A 38 24.96 -5.48 -0.33
N VAL A 39 24.80 -6.51 -1.15
CA VAL A 39 25.82 -7.53 -1.42
C VAL A 39 26.64 -7.13 -2.66
N THR A 40 25.97 -6.93 -3.81
CA THR A 40 26.64 -6.68 -5.08
C THR A 40 27.09 -5.24 -5.28
N LYS A 41 26.51 -4.28 -4.52
CA LYS A 41 26.71 -2.84 -4.65
C LYS A 41 26.21 -2.24 -5.97
N GLU A 42 25.59 -3.04 -6.81
CA GLU A 42 24.98 -2.59 -8.07
C GLU A 42 23.70 -1.82 -7.81
N GLY A 43 23.45 -0.79 -8.62
CA GLY A 43 22.18 -0.06 -8.63
C GLY A 43 21.06 -0.94 -9.19
N PHE A 44 19.83 -0.75 -8.71
CA PHE A 44 18.65 -1.39 -9.24
C PHE A 44 17.43 -0.49 -9.10
N ASP A 45 16.45 -0.68 -10.00
CA ASP A 45 15.15 -0.01 -9.94
C ASP A 45 14.10 -0.97 -9.37
N PRO A 46 13.59 -0.72 -8.17
CA PRO A 46 12.58 -1.60 -7.57
C PRO A 46 11.21 -1.41 -8.21
N LEU A 47 10.46 -2.49 -8.35
CA LEU A 47 9.04 -2.43 -8.63
C LEU A 47 8.30 -1.98 -7.38
N LEU A 48 7.46 -0.96 -7.51
CA LEU A 48 6.54 -0.53 -6.46
C LEU A 48 5.33 -1.48 -6.36
N THR A 49 4.84 -1.95 -7.50
CA THR A 49 3.69 -2.84 -7.63
C THR A 49 4.02 -4.06 -8.48
N LEU A 50 3.39 -5.19 -8.18
CA LEU A 50 3.42 -6.38 -9.03
C LEU A 50 2.34 -6.36 -10.11
N LEU A 51 1.44 -5.39 -10.12
CA LEU A 51 0.36 -5.31 -11.12
C LEU A 51 0.96 -5.21 -12.53
N GLY A 52 0.61 -6.19 -13.39
CA GLY A 52 1.22 -6.33 -14.72
C GLY A 52 2.52 -7.13 -14.75
N ASN A 53 3.08 -7.50 -13.58
CA ASN A 53 4.24 -8.38 -13.42
C ASN A 53 3.93 -9.53 -12.43
N ASP A 54 2.67 -9.80 -12.21
CA ASP A 54 2.16 -10.84 -11.34
C ASP A 54 2.09 -12.19 -12.06
N ASP A 55 2.24 -13.28 -11.31
CA ASP A 55 1.98 -14.64 -11.81
C ASP A 55 0.50 -14.99 -11.66
N GLN A 56 -0.12 -14.46 -10.62
CA GLN A 56 -1.53 -14.69 -10.29
C GLN A 56 -2.08 -13.58 -9.40
N LYS A 57 -3.40 -13.51 -9.34
CA LYS A 57 -4.13 -12.66 -8.40
C LYS A 57 -4.68 -13.52 -7.26
N VAL A 58 -4.62 -13.02 -6.04
CA VAL A 58 -5.09 -13.74 -4.85
C VAL A 58 -6.03 -12.88 -4.04
N MET A 59 -7.04 -13.52 -3.46
CA MET A 59 -7.94 -12.86 -2.52
C MET A 59 -7.27 -12.75 -1.17
N VAL A 60 -7.26 -11.55 -0.61
CA VAL A 60 -6.74 -11.25 0.72
C VAL A 60 -7.87 -10.66 1.55
N SER A 61 -7.96 -11.12 2.79
CA SER A 61 -8.89 -10.59 3.78
C SER A 61 -8.28 -9.38 4.48
N PHE A 62 -9.05 -8.31 4.51
CA PHE A 62 -8.75 -7.08 5.25
C PHE A 62 -9.85 -6.86 6.29
N SER A 63 -9.50 -6.24 7.41
CA SER A 63 -10.47 -5.73 8.37
C SER A 63 -10.64 -4.23 8.21
N ASP A 64 -11.83 -3.71 8.47
CA ASP A 64 -11.98 -2.29 8.68
C ASP A 64 -11.48 -1.90 10.08
N PHE A 65 -11.05 -0.66 10.26
CA PHE A 65 -10.58 -0.16 11.56
C PHE A 65 -11.73 0.20 12.52
N THR A 66 -12.98 0.05 12.11
CA THR A 66 -14.13 0.43 12.94
C THR A 66 -14.19 -0.38 14.24
N ASP A 67 -13.73 -1.61 14.23
CA ASP A 67 -13.67 -2.47 15.41
C ASP A 67 -12.63 -2.03 16.45
N THR A 68 -11.59 -1.32 16.01
CA THR A 68 -10.52 -0.88 16.90
C THR A 68 -10.87 0.40 17.65
N PHE A 69 -11.84 1.19 17.14
CA PHE A 69 -12.18 2.50 17.68
C PHE A 69 -13.61 2.63 18.19
N SER A 70 -14.50 1.69 17.91
CA SER A 70 -15.84 1.65 18.50
C SER A 70 -15.80 1.08 19.92
N ILE A 71 -15.08 1.73 20.82
CA ILE A 71 -15.32 1.57 22.25
C ILE A 71 -16.65 2.29 22.49
N ASP A 72 -17.75 1.58 22.34
CA ASP A 72 -19.03 2.06 22.84
C ASP A 72 -18.93 2.07 24.38
N MET A 73 -18.53 3.21 24.90
CA MET A 73 -18.42 3.44 26.35
C MET A 73 -19.77 3.26 27.07
N SER A 74 -20.86 3.11 26.35
CA SER A 74 -22.20 2.86 26.91
C SER A 74 -22.51 1.37 27.12
N LYS A 75 -21.75 0.47 26.46
CA LYS A 75 -21.90 -0.98 26.59
C LYS A 75 -20.71 -1.56 27.34
N SER A 76 -20.87 -1.69 28.66
CA SER A 76 -19.89 -2.37 29.52
C SER A 76 -19.88 -3.91 29.38
N THR A 77 -20.47 -4.43 28.32
CA THR A 77 -20.43 -5.83 27.94
C THR A 77 -19.38 -5.99 26.86
N GLY A 78 -18.28 -6.66 27.18
CA GLY A 78 -17.15 -6.93 26.27
C GLY A 78 -17.49 -7.86 25.11
N GLU A 79 -18.58 -7.59 24.38
CA GLU A 79 -18.86 -8.21 23.10
C GLU A 79 -18.08 -7.47 22.03
N SER A 80 -16.98 -8.06 21.64
CA SER A 80 -16.26 -7.70 20.41
C SER A 80 -17.25 -7.85 19.24
N GLN A 81 -17.60 -6.74 18.61
CA GLN A 81 -18.26 -6.83 17.31
C GLN A 81 -17.24 -7.49 16.37
N SER A 82 -17.66 -8.56 15.70
CA SER A 82 -16.78 -9.22 14.72
C SER A 82 -16.41 -8.25 13.60
N ALA A 83 -15.12 -8.13 13.34
CA ALA A 83 -14.60 -7.33 12.24
C ALA A 83 -15.33 -7.69 10.93
N VAL A 84 -15.72 -6.69 10.17
CA VAL A 84 -16.25 -6.92 8.82
C VAL A 84 -15.07 -7.36 7.96
N GLU A 85 -15.15 -8.58 7.46
CA GLU A 85 -14.17 -9.12 6.54
C GLU A 85 -14.37 -8.51 5.16
N ILE A 86 -13.32 -7.86 4.65
CA ILE A 86 -13.30 -7.25 3.33
C ILE A 86 -12.37 -8.08 2.44
N LEU A 87 -12.90 -8.73 1.43
CA LEU A 87 -12.14 -9.59 0.51
C LEU A 87 -11.77 -8.82 -0.76
N ARG A 88 -10.48 -8.68 -1.03
CA ARG A 88 -9.97 -7.95 -2.21
C ARG A 88 -8.85 -8.72 -2.89
N GLU A 89 -8.85 -8.75 -4.22
CA GLU A 89 -7.74 -9.28 -4.98
C GLU A 89 -6.52 -8.37 -4.89
N VAL A 90 -5.34 -9.00 -4.81
CA VAL A 90 -4.05 -8.35 -4.96
C VAL A 90 -3.18 -9.11 -5.96
N PRO A 91 -2.29 -8.45 -6.70
CA PRO A 91 -1.35 -9.13 -7.57
C PRO A 91 -0.30 -9.85 -6.72
N ALA A 92 0.06 -11.05 -7.09
CA ALA A 92 1.03 -11.86 -6.35
C ALA A 92 2.00 -12.59 -7.28
N ARG A 93 3.18 -12.88 -6.78
CA ARG A 93 4.25 -13.58 -7.49
C ARG A 93 4.83 -14.69 -6.61
N ARG A 94 5.23 -15.80 -7.25
CA ARG A 94 5.95 -16.88 -6.58
C ARG A 94 7.43 -16.57 -6.53
N ILE A 95 8.01 -16.74 -5.36
CA ILE A 95 9.46 -16.66 -5.15
C ILE A 95 9.97 -17.96 -4.51
N LYS A 96 11.21 -18.33 -4.83
CA LYS A 96 11.88 -19.42 -4.17
C LYS A 96 12.77 -18.90 -3.06
N THR A 97 12.64 -19.52 -1.90
CA THR A 97 13.52 -19.27 -0.77
C THR A 97 14.82 -20.06 -0.87
N THR A 98 15.81 -19.72 -0.07
CA THR A 98 17.12 -20.39 -0.06
C THR A 98 17.05 -21.85 0.35
N ASP A 99 16.01 -22.25 1.10
CA ASP A 99 15.72 -23.63 1.48
C ASP A 99 14.85 -24.39 0.45
N GLY A 100 14.62 -23.76 -0.71
CA GLY A 100 13.91 -24.38 -1.85
C GLY A 100 12.39 -24.34 -1.76
N LYS A 101 11.80 -23.72 -0.74
CA LYS A 101 10.35 -23.54 -0.65
C LYS A 101 9.87 -22.45 -1.59
N GLU A 102 8.67 -22.62 -2.12
CA GLU A 102 7.98 -21.56 -2.85
C GLU A 102 7.08 -20.78 -1.91
N LEU A 103 7.19 -19.46 -1.98
CA LEU A 103 6.31 -18.53 -1.29
C LEU A 103 5.58 -17.65 -2.30
N LEU A 104 4.32 -17.41 -2.02
CA LEU A 104 3.52 -16.41 -2.73
C LEU A 104 3.64 -15.08 -1.99
N VAL A 105 4.06 -14.06 -2.69
CA VAL A 105 4.31 -12.73 -2.11
C VAL A 105 3.62 -11.65 -2.92
N THR A 106 3.31 -10.54 -2.26
CA THR A 106 2.88 -9.30 -2.88
C THR A 106 3.66 -8.13 -2.29
N THR A 107 3.56 -6.94 -2.90
CA THR A 107 4.25 -5.77 -2.35
C THR A 107 3.43 -5.13 -1.23
N ALA A 108 4.13 -4.44 -0.32
CA ALA A 108 3.48 -3.64 0.70
C ALA A 108 2.60 -2.54 0.09
N PHE A 109 3.00 -1.99 -1.05
CA PHE A 109 2.21 -1.01 -1.80
C PHE A 109 0.90 -1.62 -2.32
N ASP A 110 0.94 -2.82 -2.89
CA ASP A 110 -0.26 -3.49 -3.39
C ASP A 110 -1.25 -3.80 -2.26
N LEU A 111 -0.75 -4.23 -1.10
CA LEU A 111 -1.57 -4.41 0.10
C LEU A 111 -2.16 -3.08 0.60
N LEU A 112 -1.35 -2.01 0.62
CA LEU A 112 -1.84 -0.68 1.03
C LEU A 112 -2.94 -0.16 0.10
N MET A 113 -2.76 -0.31 -1.22
CA MET A 113 -3.78 0.09 -2.20
C MET A 113 -5.07 -0.72 -2.02
N ALA A 114 -4.96 -2.03 -1.82
CA ALA A 114 -6.10 -2.87 -1.54
C ALA A 114 -6.78 -2.50 -0.21
N GLN A 115 -6.02 -2.27 0.86
CA GLN A 115 -6.55 -1.81 2.15
C GLN A 115 -7.29 -0.47 2.02
N ALA A 116 -6.74 0.48 1.26
CA ALA A 116 -7.36 1.78 1.04
C ALA A 116 -8.54 1.75 0.03
N GLY A 117 -8.86 0.61 -0.57
CA GLY A 117 -9.98 0.48 -1.49
C GLY A 117 -9.70 0.92 -2.92
N VAL A 118 -8.43 1.05 -3.32
CA VAL A 118 -8.04 1.43 -4.69
C VAL A 118 -7.95 0.18 -5.55
N SER A 119 -8.97 -0.10 -6.36
CA SER A 119 -9.12 -1.38 -7.08
C SER A 119 -8.10 -1.61 -8.20
N ARG A 120 -7.73 -0.55 -8.92
CA ARG A 120 -6.80 -0.64 -10.07
C ARG A 120 -7.18 -1.74 -11.08
N GLY A 121 -8.49 -2.07 -11.20
CA GLY A 121 -9.00 -3.13 -12.05
C GLY A 121 -8.94 -4.54 -11.46
N LEU A 122 -8.65 -4.68 -10.17
CA LEU A 122 -8.69 -5.93 -9.43
C LEU A 122 -10.11 -6.21 -8.90
N GLY A 123 -10.41 -7.49 -8.69
CA GLY A 123 -11.72 -7.96 -8.20
C GLY A 123 -11.86 -7.94 -6.68
N GLY A 124 -13.09 -8.13 -6.22
CA GLY A 124 -13.42 -8.19 -4.79
C GLY A 124 -14.21 -6.98 -4.29
N ASP A 125 -14.20 -6.75 -2.99
CA ASP A 125 -15.03 -5.74 -2.30
C ASP A 125 -14.44 -4.32 -2.40
N TYR A 126 -14.06 -3.92 -3.59
CA TYR A 126 -13.58 -2.56 -3.81
C TYR A 126 -14.74 -1.55 -3.89
N PRO A 127 -14.53 -0.32 -3.40
CA PRO A 127 -15.46 0.78 -3.66
C PRO A 127 -15.59 1.09 -5.14
N VAL A 128 -16.76 1.52 -5.56
CA VAL A 128 -17.04 1.91 -6.96
C VAL A 128 -16.58 3.34 -7.22
N ASP A 129 -16.80 4.23 -6.25
CA ASP A 129 -16.47 5.66 -6.35
C ASP A 129 -16.26 6.27 -4.94
N TYR A 130 -16.12 7.59 -4.90
CA TYR A 130 -15.94 8.34 -3.64
C TYR A 130 -17.22 8.44 -2.79
N ASP A 131 -18.39 8.17 -3.37
CA ASP A 131 -19.68 8.20 -2.69
C ASP A 131 -20.10 6.83 -2.13
N ASP A 132 -19.38 5.77 -2.48
CA ASP A 132 -19.59 4.43 -1.93
C ASP A 132 -19.35 4.46 -0.42
N PRO A 133 -20.29 3.96 0.41
CA PRO A 133 -20.13 3.94 1.87
C PRO A 133 -19.12 2.92 2.40
N LYS A 134 -18.44 2.17 1.54
CA LYS A 134 -17.44 1.19 1.94
C LYS A 134 -16.24 1.83 2.65
N PRO A 135 -15.57 1.10 3.56
CA PRO A 135 -14.43 1.61 4.31
C PRO A 135 -13.35 2.27 3.45
N TYR A 136 -12.82 3.37 3.97
CA TYR A 136 -11.73 4.18 3.42
C TYR A 136 -12.09 5.07 2.22
N THR A 137 -13.37 5.19 1.88
CA THR A 137 -13.82 6.20 0.92
C THR A 137 -14.03 7.56 1.60
N PRO A 138 -14.08 8.66 0.82
CA PRO A 138 -14.48 9.96 1.36
C PRO A 138 -15.88 9.96 1.99
N ALA A 139 -16.85 9.21 1.43
CA ALA A 139 -18.19 9.09 2.01
C ALA A 139 -18.16 8.36 3.36
N TRP A 140 -17.41 7.28 3.46
CA TRP A 140 -17.24 6.56 4.74
C TRP A 140 -16.57 7.43 5.79
N GLN A 141 -15.49 8.16 5.43
CA GLN A 141 -14.78 9.04 6.34
C GLN A 141 -15.67 10.19 6.84
N GLU A 142 -16.53 10.75 5.96
CA GLU A 142 -17.49 11.78 6.32
C GLU A 142 -18.46 11.29 7.41
N ALA A 143 -18.96 10.07 7.26
CA ALA A 143 -19.85 9.45 8.26
C ALA A 143 -19.16 9.23 9.62
N GLN A 144 -17.85 8.97 9.65
CA GLN A 144 -17.10 8.74 10.88
C GLN A 144 -16.62 10.04 11.55
N THR A 145 -16.23 11.04 10.76
CA THR A 145 -15.53 12.24 11.25
C THR A 145 -16.38 13.52 11.20
N GLY A 146 -17.45 13.54 10.41
CA GLY A 146 -18.22 14.73 10.10
C GLY A 146 -17.51 15.72 9.16
N VAL A 147 -16.30 15.41 8.67
CA VAL A 147 -15.61 16.22 7.69
C VAL A 147 -16.20 15.94 6.30
N SER A 148 -16.58 17.00 5.57
CA SER A 148 -17.19 16.87 4.25
C SER A 148 -16.30 16.05 3.30
N ARG A 149 -16.92 15.09 2.57
CA ARG A 149 -16.26 14.32 1.52
C ARG A 149 -15.65 15.18 0.43
N ASP A 150 -16.33 16.26 0.06
CA ASP A 150 -15.84 17.19 -0.97
C ASP A 150 -14.55 17.87 -0.53
N LEU A 151 -14.46 18.27 0.74
CA LEU A 151 -13.24 18.84 1.29
C LEU A 151 -12.11 17.82 1.34
N ALA A 152 -12.38 16.60 1.75
CA ALA A 152 -11.40 15.52 1.76
C ALA A 152 -10.86 15.21 0.35
N ILE A 153 -11.74 15.16 -0.65
CA ILE A 153 -11.39 14.98 -2.06
C ILE A 153 -10.54 16.14 -2.57
N GLN A 154 -10.93 17.37 -2.24
CA GLN A 154 -10.19 18.57 -2.64
C GLN A 154 -8.78 18.55 -2.08
N VAL A 155 -8.62 18.30 -0.78
CA VAL A 155 -7.31 18.22 -0.11
C VAL A 155 -6.43 17.13 -0.74
N GLY A 156 -7.01 15.96 -1.00
CA GLY A 156 -6.29 14.86 -1.67
C GLY A 156 -5.78 15.24 -3.06
N ARG A 157 -6.60 15.93 -3.85
CA ARG A 157 -6.22 16.43 -5.19
C ARG A 157 -5.14 17.48 -5.12
N GLU A 158 -5.28 18.46 -4.25
CA GLU A 158 -4.26 19.52 -4.05
C GLU A 158 -2.93 18.93 -3.60
N PHE A 159 -2.96 17.90 -2.74
CA PHE A 159 -1.76 17.21 -2.30
C PHE A 159 -1.07 16.49 -3.48
N ALA A 160 -1.82 15.76 -4.31
CA ALA A 160 -1.30 15.09 -5.49
C ALA A 160 -0.74 16.07 -6.53
N ASP A 161 -1.48 17.16 -6.80
CA ASP A 161 -1.05 18.22 -7.73
C ASP A 161 0.26 18.89 -7.27
N ASN A 162 0.40 19.14 -5.98
CA ASN A 162 1.63 19.71 -5.42
C ASN A 162 2.80 18.71 -5.52
N ALA A 163 2.57 17.44 -5.25
CA ALA A 163 3.60 16.41 -5.41
C ALA A 163 4.06 16.30 -6.87
N GLU A 164 3.15 16.41 -7.83
CA GLU A 164 3.50 16.40 -9.26
C GLU A 164 4.28 17.66 -9.67
N LYS A 165 3.81 18.85 -9.29
CA LYS A 165 4.48 20.13 -9.60
C LYS A 165 5.88 20.22 -9.02
N THR A 166 6.07 19.71 -7.82
CA THR A 166 7.35 19.76 -7.11
C THR A 166 8.22 18.53 -7.39
N LYS A 167 7.73 17.55 -8.16
CA LYS A 167 8.37 16.24 -8.39
C LYS A 167 8.75 15.56 -7.08
N GLY A 168 7.87 15.66 -6.10
CA GLY A 168 8.05 15.08 -4.79
C GLY A 168 9.05 15.81 -3.88
N LYS A 169 9.32 17.08 -4.14
CA LYS A 169 10.20 17.92 -3.31
C LYS A 169 9.40 18.66 -2.25
#